data_759f8169a1aa2c19e8b3f7fdabcd7d12
#
_entry.id   759f8169a1aa2c19e8b3f7fdabcd7d12
#
_cell.length_a   1.000
_cell.length_b   1.000
_cell.length_c   1.000
_cell.angle_alpha   90.00
_cell.angle_beta   90.00
_cell.angle_gamma   90.00
#
_symmetry.space_group_name_H-M   'P 1'
#
loop_
_entity.id
_entity.type
_entity.pdbx_description
1 polymer ?
#
loop_
_entity_poly.entity_id
_entity_poly.type
_entity_poly.pdbx_seq_one_letter_code
_entity_poly.pdbx_strand_id
1 'polypeptide(L)'
;MDIFNVLTMVGGLSLFLFGMSLMGQALERRAGNKLRALLDKMTGNVFMGFLTGLGITAIIQSSSATTVMVVGFVNSGLMTLRQAINVIMGANVGTTVTAWLLSLGGIDGSSLWIRLLKPSSFTPVLALVGIIFYMFSKDAKKKDTGTIFLGFATLMFGMETMSGAVSGLAQVPAFTEMFLMFKNPILGVLAGTVLTGVIQSSSASVGILQALSVTGAVSYAAAIPIIMGQNIGTTVTAMLSSVGTNKNAKRAAVVHLMFNVIGVVVLLTVFCIIKAIFAPALLNEPATRAGIAVAHSVFNILCTAMLLPAGNLLEKLAIRMVPDEKQEQKTVELDERLLATPSIALRQSRAVATEMAECAVRALKNSLVAFENNTPELAQSIRRDEESCDHYEDILGTYLVKLSARKMGVSESEEATELLKAIGDFERISDHAVNILGSAEELENKGLSFSESAMEEFKVIAAAINQILDMSLQAFEHSDVAVASEVEPLEQVIDTLKEEMRTRHILRMQQGGCSIEAGFVWADLLTDLERTSDHCSNIAGCIIDAAQHNLNLHETLRAAKQEDKGFRSRLEQFARQYQLPAPERES
;
A
#
# COMPACT_ATOMS: atom_id res chain seq x y z
N MET A 1 -20.99 -14.96 -39.27
CA MET A 1 -19.94 -14.02 -38.78
C MET A 1 -18.76 -14.19 -39.72
N ASP A 2 -18.39 -13.13 -40.43
CA ASP A 2 -17.19 -13.14 -41.26
C ASP A 2 -15.97 -13.01 -40.34
N ILE A 3 -14.80 -13.52 -40.77
CA ILE A 3 -13.53 -13.41 -40.03
C ILE A 3 -13.20 -11.97 -39.68
N PHE A 4 -13.57 -11.02 -40.52
CA PHE A 4 -13.38 -9.59 -40.28
C PHE A 4 -14.21 -9.04 -39.11
N ASN A 5 -15.40 -9.57 -38.86
CA ASN A 5 -16.21 -9.23 -37.69
C ASN A 5 -15.58 -9.75 -36.39
N VAL A 6 -14.96 -10.97 -36.44
CA VAL A 6 -14.20 -11.50 -35.30
C VAL A 6 -13.00 -10.64 -35.01
N LEU A 7 -12.23 -10.25 -36.03
CA LEU A 7 -11.08 -9.37 -35.87
C LEU A 7 -11.49 -7.99 -35.34
N THR A 8 -12.61 -7.43 -35.80
CA THR A 8 -13.17 -6.18 -35.29
C THR A 8 -13.60 -6.29 -33.84
N MET A 9 -14.23 -7.41 -33.45
CA MET A 9 -14.59 -7.71 -32.06
C MET A 9 -13.36 -7.76 -31.17
N VAL A 10 -12.30 -8.49 -31.57
CA VAL A 10 -11.04 -8.60 -30.84
C VAL A 10 -10.35 -7.23 -30.75
N GLY A 11 -10.32 -6.45 -31.82
CA GLY A 11 -9.79 -5.08 -31.83
C GLY A 11 -10.56 -4.15 -30.90
N GLY A 12 -11.90 -4.20 -30.95
CA GLY A 12 -12.76 -3.45 -30.05
C GLY A 12 -12.55 -3.83 -28.58
N LEU A 13 -12.43 -5.12 -28.28
CA LEU A 13 -12.12 -5.61 -26.93
C LEU A 13 -10.74 -5.14 -26.46
N SER A 14 -9.75 -5.16 -27.32
CA SER A 14 -8.40 -4.68 -27.00
C SER A 14 -8.40 -3.17 -26.66
N LEU A 15 -9.08 -2.35 -27.44
CA LEU A 15 -9.24 -0.92 -27.16
C LEU A 15 -10.03 -0.67 -25.88
N PHE A 16 -11.09 -1.45 -25.64
CA PHE A 16 -11.89 -1.38 -24.43
C PHE A 16 -11.04 -1.68 -23.18
N LEU A 17 -10.29 -2.77 -23.19
CA LEU A 17 -9.40 -3.17 -22.09
C LEU A 17 -8.29 -2.15 -21.86
N PHE A 18 -7.68 -1.67 -22.95
CA PHE A 18 -6.64 -0.65 -22.87
C PHE A 18 -7.17 0.66 -22.28
N GLY A 19 -8.33 1.15 -22.78
CA GLY A 19 -8.96 2.37 -22.27
C GLY A 19 -9.33 2.25 -20.78
N MET A 20 -9.86 1.08 -20.37
CA MET A 20 -10.18 0.80 -18.98
C MET A 20 -8.93 0.79 -18.09
N SER A 21 -7.85 0.13 -18.52
CA SER A 21 -6.58 0.09 -17.81
C SER A 21 -5.95 1.48 -17.68
N LEU A 22 -5.92 2.24 -18.78
CA LEU A 22 -5.37 3.60 -18.82
C LEU A 22 -6.13 4.55 -17.88
N MET A 23 -7.46 4.50 -17.93
CA MET A 23 -8.33 5.30 -17.07
C MET A 23 -8.16 4.91 -15.59
N GLY A 24 -8.14 3.61 -15.28
CA GLY A 24 -7.98 3.10 -13.92
C GLY A 24 -6.67 3.54 -13.28
N GLN A 25 -5.54 3.36 -13.98
CA GLN A 25 -4.22 3.79 -13.51
C GLN A 25 -4.14 5.31 -13.28
N ALA A 26 -4.74 6.10 -14.15
CA ALA A 26 -4.74 7.56 -14.00
C ALA A 26 -5.64 8.02 -12.83
N LEU A 27 -6.79 7.36 -12.63
CA LEU A 27 -7.66 7.59 -11.48
C LEU A 27 -6.95 7.23 -10.16
N GLU A 28 -6.23 6.11 -10.13
CA GLU A 28 -5.44 5.67 -8.98
C GLU A 28 -4.38 6.69 -8.60
N ARG A 29 -3.54 7.13 -9.57
CA ARG A 29 -2.53 8.18 -9.34
C ARG A 29 -3.17 9.48 -8.85
N ARG A 30 -4.30 9.87 -9.45
CA ARG A 30 -5.03 11.09 -9.06
C ARG A 30 -5.62 11.01 -7.65
N ALA A 31 -6.00 9.81 -7.22
CA ALA A 31 -6.60 9.54 -5.92
C ALA A 31 -5.58 9.32 -4.79
N GLY A 32 -4.31 9.06 -5.07
CA GLY A 32 -3.24 8.60 -4.18
C GLY A 32 -3.44 8.95 -2.68
N ASN A 33 -3.34 10.24 -2.31
CA ASN A 33 -3.52 10.69 -0.92
C ASN A 33 -4.94 10.44 -0.36
N LYS A 34 -5.99 10.48 -1.22
CA LYS A 34 -7.36 10.18 -0.79
C LYS A 34 -7.57 8.69 -0.56
N LEU A 35 -6.91 7.87 -1.38
CA LEU A 35 -6.89 6.42 -1.21
C LEU A 35 -6.25 6.04 0.13
N ARG A 36 -5.11 6.66 0.46
CA ARG A 36 -4.43 6.51 1.75
C ARG A 36 -5.35 6.92 2.92
N ALA A 37 -6.00 8.09 2.84
CA ALA A 37 -6.93 8.56 3.86
C ALA A 37 -8.18 7.68 4.02
N LEU A 38 -8.65 7.03 2.94
CA LEU A 38 -9.73 6.05 3.02
C LEU A 38 -9.28 4.78 3.75
N LEU A 39 -8.06 4.33 3.51
CA LEU A 39 -7.47 3.18 4.19
C LEU A 39 -7.25 3.43 5.68
N ASP A 40 -6.81 4.62 6.06
CA ASP A 40 -6.60 5.01 7.47
C ASP A 40 -7.91 5.02 8.28
N LYS A 41 -9.04 5.29 7.63
CA LYS A 41 -10.38 5.27 8.26
C LYS A 41 -10.98 3.86 8.43
N MET A 42 -10.32 2.81 7.97
CA MET A 42 -10.82 1.42 8.05
C MET A 42 -10.90 0.83 9.47
N THR A 43 -10.46 1.57 10.48
CA THR A 43 -10.32 1.08 11.84
C THR A 43 -11.69 0.87 12.53
N GLY A 44 -12.11 -0.38 12.65
CA GLY A 44 -13.03 -0.83 13.70
C GLY A 44 -14.53 -0.84 13.38
N ASN A 45 -15.03 -0.19 12.32
CA ASN A 45 -16.47 -0.18 12.01
C ASN A 45 -16.77 -0.92 10.69
N VAL A 46 -17.71 -1.90 10.75
CA VAL A 46 -18.16 -2.71 9.61
C VAL A 46 -18.60 -1.83 8.43
N PHE A 47 -19.37 -0.78 8.72
CA PHE A 47 -19.90 0.11 7.69
C PHE A 47 -18.81 0.97 7.02
N MET A 48 -17.84 1.43 7.79
CA MET A 48 -16.71 2.19 7.23
C MET A 48 -15.82 1.31 6.36
N GLY A 49 -15.56 0.06 6.76
CA GLY A 49 -14.84 -0.90 5.92
C GLY A 49 -15.56 -1.16 4.60
N PHE A 50 -16.87 -1.36 4.64
CA PHE A 50 -17.72 -1.48 3.45
C PHE A 50 -17.63 -0.25 2.53
N LEU A 51 -17.82 0.96 3.08
CA LEU A 51 -17.72 2.20 2.30
C LEU A 51 -16.33 2.41 1.70
N THR A 52 -15.28 2.02 2.43
CA THR A 52 -13.90 2.06 1.93
C THR A 52 -13.73 1.15 0.72
N GLY A 53 -14.15 -0.11 0.80
CA GLY A 53 -14.09 -1.05 -0.33
C GLY A 53 -14.88 -0.57 -1.54
N LEU A 54 -16.08 -0.05 -1.32
CA LEU A 54 -16.92 0.55 -2.36
C LEU A 54 -16.22 1.75 -3.00
N GLY A 55 -15.70 2.68 -2.19
CA GLY A 55 -15.05 3.90 -2.67
C GLY A 55 -13.75 3.60 -3.43
N ILE A 56 -12.90 2.73 -2.91
CA ILE A 56 -11.65 2.32 -3.57
C ILE A 56 -11.95 1.70 -4.93
N THR A 57 -12.87 0.74 -4.98
CA THR A 57 -13.22 0.06 -6.24
C THR A 57 -13.88 1.00 -7.24
N ALA A 58 -14.76 1.90 -6.78
CA ALA A 58 -15.36 2.91 -7.64
C ALA A 58 -14.33 3.90 -8.23
N ILE A 59 -13.27 4.22 -7.46
CA ILE A 59 -12.17 5.09 -7.90
C ILE A 59 -11.24 4.33 -8.84
N ILE A 60 -10.72 3.17 -8.44
CA ILE A 60 -9.76 2.37 -9.21
C ILE A 60 -10.42 1.72 -10.43
N GLN A 61 -11.74 1.54 -10.43
CA GLN A 61 -12.53 0.86 -11.47
C GLN A 61 -12.13 -0.62 -11.66
N SER A 62 -11.55 -1.24 -10.61
CA SER A 62 -11.12 -2.64 -10.62
C SER A 62 -11.30 -3.29 -9.25
N SER A 63 -12.31 -4.15 -9.12
CA SER A 63 -12.50 -4.95 -7.91
C SER A 63 -11.43 -6.02 -7.74
N SER A 64 -10.90 -6.56 -8.85
CA SER A 64 -9.78 -7.51 -8.80
C SER A 64 -8.54 -6.86 -8.19
N ALA A 65 -8.16 -5.65 -8.62
CA ALA A 65 -7.05 -4.90 -8.03
C ALA A 65 -7.30 -4.61 -6.54
N THR A 66 -8.49 -4.14 -6.19
CA THR A 66 -8.87 -3.89 -4.79
C THR A 66 -8.78 -5.16 -3.93
N THR A 67 -9.22 -6.30 -4.44
CA THR A 67 -9.20 -7.56 -3.68
C THR A 67 -7.78 -8.12 -3.53
N VAL A 68 -6.95 -8.05 -4.60
CA VAL A 68 -5.52 -8.42 -4.54
C VAL A 68 -4.79 -7.58 -3.51
N MET A 69 -5.06 -6.27 -3.49
CA MET A 69 -4.54 -5.33 -2.51
C MET A 69 -4.96 -5.72 -1.07
N VAL A 70 -6.23 -6.04 -0.85
CA VAL A 70 -6.74 -6.51 0.45
C VAL A 70 -6.05 -7.80 0.88
N VAL A 71 -5.86 -8.77 -0.03
CA VAL A 71 -5.09 -10.00 0.23
C VAL A 71 -3.66 -9.66 0.64
N GLY A 72 -3.00 -8.71 -0.04
CA GLY A 72 -1.68 -8.22 0.31
C GLY A 72 -1.63 -7.55 1.70
N PHE A 73 -2.63 -6.72 2.06
CA PHE A 73 -2.71 -6.11 3.39
C PHE A 73 -2.89 -7.12 4.52
N VAL A 74 -3.69 -8.14 4.28
CA VAL A 74 -3.85 -9.22 5.26
C VAL A 74 -2.56 -10.04 5.37
N ASN A 75 -1.87 -10.24 4.26
CA ASN A 75 -0.59 -10.95 4.22
C ASN A 75 0.49 -10.21 5.01
N SER A 76 0.57 -8.89 4.86
CA SER A 76 1.54 -8.03 5.55
C SER A 76 1.14 -7.65 6.99
N GLY A 77 -0.04 -8.11 7.47
CA GLY A 77 -0.52 -7.76 8.81
C GLY A 77 -1.09 -6.35 8.96
N LEU A 78 -1.10 -5.54 7.89
CA LEU A 78 -1.68 -4.18 7.89
C LEU A 78 -3.21 -4.19 8.03
N MET A 79 -3.85 -5.34 7.78
CA MET A 79 -5.30 -5.51 7.87
C MET A 79 -5.65 -6.85 8.51
N THR A 80 -6.60 -6.84 9.43
CA THR A 80 -7.16 -8.09 9.97
C THR A 80 -8.10 -8.75 8.97
N LEU A 81 -8.29 -10.08 9.08
CA LEU A 81 -9.24 -10.82 8.24
C LEU A 81 -10.66 -10.22 8.33
N ARG A 82 -11.08 -9.80 9.51
CA ARG A 82 -12.40 -9.19 9.74
C ARG A 82 -12.58 -7.86 9.00
N GLN A 83 -11.56 -7.02 8.98
CA GLN A 83 -11.58 -5.77 8.21
C GLN A 83 -11.62 -6.07 6.70
N ALA A 84 -10.85 -7.06 6.25
CA ALA A 84 -10.81 -7.49 4.85
C ALA A 84 -12.19 -7.94 4.34
N ILE A 85 -12.94 -8.70 5.14
CA ILE A 85 -14.30 -9.15 4.80
C ILE A 85 -15.19 -7.96 4.43
N ASN A 86 -15.20 -6.91 5.24
CA ASN A 86 -16.03 -5.73 5.02
C ASN A 86 -15.63 -4.97 3.75
N VAL A 87 -14.32 -4.83 3.52
CA VAL A 87 -13.78 -4.15 2.33
C VAL A 87 -14.10 -4.94 1.06
N ILE A 88 -13.97 -6.26 1.07
CA ILE A 88 -14.30 -7.15 -0.06
C ILE A 88 -15.78 -7.03 -0.42
N MET A 89 -16.67 -7.02 0.57
CA MET A 89 -18.11 -6.82 0.32
C MET A 89 -18.40 -5.45 -0.31
N GLY A 90 -17.73 -4.39 0.15
CA GLY A 90 -17.82 -3.07 -0.44
C GLY A 90 -17.30 -3.02 -1.87
N ALA A 91 -16.17 -3.69 -2.14
CA ALA A 91 -15.57 -3.77 -3.47
C ALA A 91 -16.51 -4.42 -4.51
N ASN A 92 -17.25 -5.44 -4.13
CA ASN A 92 -18.23 -6.07 -5.02
C ASN A 92 -19.34 -5.09 -5.45
N VAL A 93 -19.86 -4.28 -4.51
CA VAL A 93 -20.83 -3.22 -4.85
C VAL A 93 -20.16 -2.12 -5.69
N GLY A 94 -18.94 -1.72 -5.36
CA GLY A 94 -18.15 -0.70 -6.10
C GLY A 94 -17.97 -1.04 -7.58
N THR A 95 -17.87 -2.34 -7.93
CA THR A 95 -17.76 -2.82 -9.31
C THR A 95 -18.96 -2.41 -10.17
N THR A 96 -20.12 -2.24 -9.57
CA THR A 96 -21.36 -1.87 -10.31
C THR A 96 -21.28 -0.48 -10.93
N VAL A 97 -20.45 0.42 -10.38
CA VAL A 97 -20.19 1.76 -10.95
C VAL A 97 -19.66 1.64 -12.38
N THR A 98 -18.77 0.68 -12.64
CA THR A 98 -18.27 0.42 -14.00
C THR A 98 -19.40 -0.01 -14.94
N ALA A 99 -20.30 -0.88 -14.50
CA ALA A 99 -21.44 -1.31 -15.31
C ALA A 99 -22.34 -0.13 -15.70
N TRP A 100 -22.54 0.84 -14.80
CA TRP A 100 -23.27 2.06 -15.08
C TRP A 100 -22.54 2.97 -16.07
N LEU A 101 -21.22 3.15 -15.93
CA LEU A 101 -20.43 3.93 -16.90
C LEU A 101 -20.55 3.33 -18.31
N LEU A 102 -20.47 2.01 -18.42
CA LEU A 102 -20.61 1.30 -19.70
C LEU A 102 -22.03 1.40 -20.26
N SER A 103 -23.04 1.45 -19.40
CA SER A 103 -24.45 1.57 -19.82
C SER A 103 -24.78 2.89 -20.51
N LEU A 104 -23.96 3.93 -20.30
CA LEU A 104 -24.09 5.22 -21.02
C LEU A 104 -24.07 5.04 -22.54
N GLY A 105 -23.33 4.03 -23.06
CA GLY A 105 -23.34 3.68 -24.48
C GLY A 105 -24.70 3.25 -25.04
N GLY A 106 -25.68 2.94 -24.18
CA GLY A 106 -27.05 2.55 -24.56
C GLY A 106 -28.06 3.69 -24.52
N ILE A 107 -27.63 4.93 -24.33
CA ILE A 107 -28.54 6.08 -24.32
C ILE A 107 -29.02 6.35 -25.74
N ASP A 108 -30.33 6.16 -26.01
CA ASP A 108 -30.97 6.38 -27.29
C ASP A 108 -32.12 7.38 -27.18
N GLY A 109 -32.20 8.32 -28.14
CA GLY A 109 -33.26 9.31 -28.20
C GLY A 109 -33.05 10.28 -29.36
N SER A 110 -34.16 10.86 -29.84
CA SER A 110 -34.16 11.79 -30.98
C SER A 110 -33.97 13.25 -30.56
N SER A 111 -34.14 13.60 -29.28
CA SER A 111 -34.00 15.00 -28.83
C SER A 111 -32.52 15.43 -28.85
N LEU A 112 -32.26 16.69 -29.13
CA LEU A 112 -30.92 17.26 -29.22
C LEU A 112 -30.13 17.03 -27.91
N TRP A 113 -30.76 17.20 -26.76
CA TRP A 113 -30.14 17.01 -25.44
C TRP A 113 -29.70 15.57 -25.19
N ILE A 114 -30.55 14.59 -25.56
CA ILE A 114 -30.22 13.16 -25.45
C ILE A 114 -29.09 12.80 -26.41
N ARG A 115 -29.09 13.35 -27.63
CA ARG A 115 -28.00 13.13 -28.61
C ARG A 115 -26.67 13.68 -28.10
N LEU A 116 -26.66 14.82 -27.43
CA LEU A 116 -25.44 15.39 -26.82
C LEU A 116 -24.92 14.55 -25.66
N LEU A 117 -25.79 13.87 -24.93
CA LEU A 117 -25.42 12.97 -23.81
C LEU A 117 -24.95 11.58 -24.26
N LYS A 118 -25.10 11.24 -25.55
CA LYS A 118 -24.53 9.98 -26.09
C LYS A 118 -23.01 10.00 -26.02
N PRO A 119 -22.37 8.90 -25.59
CA PRO A 119 -20.91 8.81 -25.59
C PRO A 119 -20.28 9.10 -26.94
N SER A 120 -20.87 8.61 -28.04
CA SER A 120 -20.41 8.90 -29.41
C SER A 120 -20.36 10.41 -29.75
N SER A 121 -21.11 11.25 -29.05
CA SER A 121 -21.13 12.70 -29.27
C SER A 121 -20.13 13.46 -28.40
N PHE A 122 -20.02 13.10 -27.12
CA PHE A 122 -19.15 13.87 -26.20
C PHE A 122 -17.75 13.26 -26.01
N THR A 123 -17.55 11.96 -26.23
CA THR A 123 -16.22 11.34 -26.05
C THR A 123 -15.16 11.89 -27.02
N PRO A 124 -15.46 12.27 -28.29
CA PRO A 124 -14.47 12.95 -29.13
C PRO A 124 -13.99 14.27 -28.53
N VAL A 125 -14.89 15.03 -27.90
CA VAL A 125 -14.55 16.30 -27.24
C VAL A 125 -13.69 16.02 -25.99
N LEU A 126 -14.06 15.00 -25.20
CA LEU A 126 -13.23 14.57 -24.07
C LEU A 126 -11.84 14.10 -24.52
N ALA A 127 -11.76 13.36 -25.63
CA ALA A 127 -10.48 12.93 -26.20
C ALA A 127 -9.62 14.14 -26.62
N LEU A 128 -10.21 15.14 -27.27
CA LEU A 128 -9.50 16.36 -27.64
C LEU A 128 -8.99 17.14 -26.42
N VAL A 129 -9.83 17.35 -25.43
CA VAL A 129 -9.42 17.99 -24.15
C VAL A 129 -8.36 17.14 -23.45
N GLY A 130 -8.56 15.82 -23.46
CA GLY A 130 -7.63 14.85 -22.86
C GLY A 130 -6.24 14.91 -23.47
N ILE A 131 -6.14 14.93 -24.82
CA ILE A 131 -4.84 15.00 -25.51
C ILE A 131 -4.15 16.35 -25.28
N ILE A 132 -4.91 17.45 -25.21
CA ILE A 132 -4.38 18.78 -24.90
C ILE A 132 -3.77 18.77 -23.49
N PHE A 133 -4.47 18.25 -22.50
CA PHE A 133 -3.94 18.18 -21.12
C PHE A 133 -2.72 17.25 -21.03
N TYR A 134 -2.77 16.11 -21.71
CA TYR A 134 -1.69 15.14 -21.70
C TYR A 134 -0.40 15.67 -22.35
N MET A 135 -0.50 16.33 -23.52
CA MET A 135 0.67 16.77 -24.29
C MET A 135 1.21 18.13 -23.84
N PHE A 136 0.34 19.08 -23.52
CA PHE A 136 0.76 20.49 -23.35
C PHE A 136 0.80 20.94 -21.89
N SER A 137 0.25 20.18 -20.92
CA SER A 137 0.33 20.56 -19.52
C SER A 137 1.69 20.17 -18.92
N LYS A 138 2.24 21.04 -18.08
CA LYS A 138 3.41 20.73 -17.23
C LYS A 138 2.97 20.15 -15.87
N ASP A 139 1.72 20.34 -15.46
CA ASP A 139 1.16 19.87 -14.21
C ASP A 139 0.78 18.39 -14.32
N ALA A 140 1.37 17.55 -13.45
CA ALA A 140 1.12 16.11 -13.38
C ALA A 140 -0.38 15.79 -13.14
N LYS A 141 -1.07 16.57 -12.29
CA LYS A 141 -2.49 16.40 -12.01
C LYS A 141 -3.36 16.65 -13.25
N LYS A 142 -3.00 17.62 -14.07
CA LYS A 142 -3.70 17.89 -15.35
C LYS A 142 -3.40 16.81 -16.38
N LYS A 143 -2.16 16.28 -16.43
CA LYS A 143 -1.82 15.15 -17.29
C LYS A 143 -2.63 13.91 -16.93
N ASP A 144 -2.75 13.57 -15.64
CA ASP A 144 -3.58 12.46 -15.19
C ASP A 144 -5.06 12.67 -15.56
N THR A 145 -5.58 13.88 -15.40
CA THR A 145 -6.95 14.21 -15.86
C THR A 145 -7.10 14.02 -17.37
N GLY A 146 -6.10 14.42 -18.15
CA GLY A 146 -6.04 14.17 -19.59
C GLY A 146 -6.05 12.68 -19.93
N THR A 147 -5.26 11.90 -19.20
CA THR A 147 -5.20 10.44 -19.34
C THR A 147 -6.53 9.76 -18.98
N ILE A 148 -7.25 10.23 -17.94
CA ILE A 148 -8.59 9.75 -17.60
C ILE A 148 -9.56 9.98 -18.77
N PHE A 149 -9.57 11.18 -19.37
CA PHE A 149 -10.45 11.50 -20.49
C PHE A 149 -10.13 10.68 -21.73
N LEU A 150 -8.84 10.50 -22.05
CA LEU A 150 -8.40 9.64 -23.15
C LEU A 150 -8.77 8.17 -22.92
N GLY A 151 -8.54 7.66 -21.71
CA GLY A 151 -8.90 6.30 -21.33
C GLY A 151 -10.39 6.05 -21.44
N PHE A 152 -11.22 6.97 -20.95
CA PHE A 152 -12.68 6.89 -21.07
C PHE A 152 -13.14 6.93 -22.54
N ALA A 153 -12.59 7.82 -23.34
CA ALA A 153 -12.93 7.91 -24.77
C ALA A 153 -12.54 6.62 -25.52
N THR A 154 -11.35 6.09 -25.27
CA THR A 154 -10.86 4.82 -25.86
C THR A 154 -11.72 3.64 -25.44
N LEU A 155 -12.10 3.57 -24.17
CA LEU A 155 -13.00 2.56 -23.63
C LEU A 155 -14.37 2.59 -24.34
N MET A 156 -14.97 3.76 -24.47
CA MET A 156 -16.26 3.92 -25.15
C MET A 156 -16.19 3.59 -26.66
N PHE A 157 -15.10 3.98 -27.31
CA PHE A 157 -14.86 3.63 -28.71
C PHE A 157 -14.70 2.11 -28.89
N GLY A 158 -13.95 1.45 -28.00
CA GLY A 158 -13.82 -0.01 -27.98
C GLY A 158 -15.18 -0.71 -27.79
N MET A 159 -16.01 -0.21 -26.88
CA MET A 159 -17.37 -0.71 -26.61
C MET A 159 -18.28 -0.58 -27.86
N GLU A 160 -18.22 0.56 -28.53
CA GLU A 160 -19.00 0.81 -29.74
C GLU A 160 -18.54 -0.08 -30.90
N THR A 161 -17.22 -0.26 -31.05
CA THR A 161 -16.61 -1.16 -32.04
C THR A 161 -17.04 -2.62 -31.80
N MET A 162 -17.01 -3.11 -30.54
CA MET A 162 -17.52 -4.43 -30.19
C MET A 162 -19.01 -4.59 -30.54
N SER A 163 -19.82 -3.60 -30.17
CA SER A 163 -21.26 -3.63 -30.43
C SER A 163 -21.58 -3.65 -31.94
N GLY A 164 -20.83 -2.87 -32.73
CA GLY A 164 -20.94 -2.89 -34.21
C GLY A 164 -20.57 -4.25 -34.80
N ALA A 165 -19.49 -4.88 -34.32
CA ALA A 165 -19.01 -6.16 -34.79
C ALA A 165 -20.03 -7.30 -34.58
N VAL A 166 -20.80 -7.24 -33.47
CA VAL A 166 -21.79 -8.28 -33.11
C VAL A 166 -23.21 -8.00 -33.60
N SER A 167 -23.49 -6.80 -34.09
CA SER A 167 -24.86 -6.39 -34.48
C SER A 167 -25.50 -7.32 -35.51
N GLY A 168 -24.71 -7.88 -36.46
CA GLY A 168 -25.17 -8.84 -37.45
C GLY A 168 -25.47 -10.26 -36.91
N LEU A 169 -25.03 -10.57 -35.67
CA LEU A 169 -25.25 -11.92 -35.09
C LEU A 169 -26.71 -12.17 -34.74
N ALA A 170 -27.54 -11.14 -34.58
CA ALA A 170 -28.97 -11.30 -34.36
C ALA A 170 -29.68 -12.13 -35.44
N GLN A 171 -29.12 -12.12 -36.66
CA GLN A 171 -29.68 -12.83 -37.82
C GLN A 171 -29.11 -14.24 -37.99
N VAL A 172 -28.19 -14.68 -37.13
CA VAL A 172 -27.56 -16.00 -37.19
C VAL A 172 -28.32 -16.97 -36.28
N PRO A 173 -29.06 -17.98 -36.80
CA PRO A 173 -29.88 -18.88 -35.96
C PRO A 173 -29.08 -19.59 -34.89
N ALA A 174 -27.88 -20.10 -35.21
CA ALA A 174 -27.00 -20.79 -34.25
C ALA A 174 -26.60 -19.89 -33.06
N PHE A 175 -26.45 -18.58 -33.27
CA PHE A 175 -26.15 -17.65 -32.21
C PHE A 175 -27.36 -17.46 -31.29
N THR A 176 -28.54 -17.31 -31.86
CA THR A 176 -29.78 -17.17 -31.09
C THR A 176 -30.08 -18.46 -30.30
N GLU A 177 -29.89 -19.60 -30.91
CA GLU A 177 -30.03 -20.92 -30.26
C GLU A 177 -29.06 -21.10 -29.09
N MET A 178 -27.80 -20.66 -29.23
CA MET A 178 -26.83 -20.67 -28.14
C MET A 178 -27.32 -19.84 -26.93
N PHE A 179 -27.89 -18.65 -27.15
CA PHE A 179 -28.45 -17.86 -26.06
C PHE A 179 -29.72 -18.44 -25.46
N LEU A 180 -30.50 -19.24 -26.23
CA LEU A 180 -31.62 -20.01 -25.70
C LEU A 180 -31.15 -21.07 -24.68
N MET A 181 -29.98 -21.68 -24.87
CA MET A 181 -29.41 -22.61 -23.88
C MET A 181 -29.13 -21.93 -22.55
N PHE A 182 -28.71 -20.63 -22.55
CA PHE A 182 -28.47 -19.87 -21.35
C PHE A 182 -29.76 -19.42 -20.62
N LYS A 183 -30.95 -19.67 -21.17
CA LYS A 183 -32.21 -19.59 -20.41
C LYS A 183 -32.27 -20.64 -19.29
N ASN A 184 -31.43 -21.70 -19.35
CA ASN A 184 -31.15 -22.55 -18.21
C ASN A 184 -30.26 -21.76 -17.24
N PRO A 185 -30.74 -21.43 -16.03
CA PRO A 185 -30.00 -20.56 -15.10
C PRO A 185 -28.63 -21.11 -14.71
N ILE A 186 -28.49 -22.45 -14.59
CA ILE A 186 -27.21 -23.08 -14.23
C ILE A 186 -26.17 -22.89 -15.35
N LEU A 187 -26.57 -23.08 -16.61
CA LEU A 187 -25.69 -22.87 -17.76
C LEU A 187 -25.30 -21.39 -17.90
N GLY A 188 -26.24 -20.48 -17.61
CA GLY A 188 -25.96 -19.04 -17.58
C GLY A 188 -24.90 -18.69 -16.53
N VAL A 189 -25.03 -19.18 -15.30
CA VAL A 189 -24.04 -19.00 -14.23
C VAL A 189 -22.68 -19.59 -14.64
N LEU A 190 -22.66 -20.80 -15.18
CA LEU A 190 -21.42 -21.45 -15.62
C LEU A 190 -20.72 -20.63 -16.72
N ALA A 191 -21.48 -20.16 -17.73
CA ALA A 191 -20.95 -19.34 -18.82
C ALA A 191 -20.34 -18.03 -18.29
N GLY A 192 -21.03 -17.32 -17.38
CA GLY A 192 -20.52 -16.11 -16.75
C GLY A 192 -19.27 -16.37 -15.91
N THR A 193 -19.24 -17.46 -15.15
CA THR A 193 -18.10 -17.86 -14.31
C THR A 193 -16.87 -18.15 -15.16
N VAL A 194 -17.00 -18.98 -16.20
CA VAL A 194 -15.88 -19.35 -17.08
C VAL A 194 -15.37 -18.13 -17.84
N LEU A 195 -16.26 -17.34 -18.44
CA LEU A 195 -15.87 -16.13 -19.19
C LEU A 195 -15.06 -15.17 -18.31
N THR A 196 -15.55 -14.86 -17.11
CA THR A 196 -14.88 -13.92 -16.22
C THR A 196 -13.62 -14.54 -15.61
N GLY A 197 -13.63 -15.81 -15.28
CA GLY A 197 -12.45 -16.52 -14.75
C GLY A 197 -11.29 -16.55 -15.75
N VAL A 198 -11.59 -16.69 -17.06
CA VAL A 198 -10.57 -16.64 -18.13
C VAL A 198 -10.07 -15.21 -18.36
N ILE A 199 -10.98 -14.24 -18.47
CA ILE A 199 -10.63 -12.83 -18.71
C ILE A 199 -10.03 -12.17 -17.46
N GLN A 200 -10.34 -12.67 -16.27
CA GLN A 200 -9.95 -12.13 -14.96
C GLN A 200 -10.41 -10.67 -14.71
N SER A 201 -11.44 -10.22 -15.42
CA SER A 201 -12.03 -8.89 -15.33
C SER A 201 -13.55 -8.96 -15.46
N SER A 202 -14.24 -8.72 -14.34
CA SER A 202 -15.70 -8.66 -14.34
C SER A 202 -16.23 -7.47 -15.14
N SER A 203 -15.54 -6.32 -15.08
CA SER A 203 -15.91 -5.15 -15.88
C SER A 203 -15.86 -5.42 -17.37
N ALA A 204 -14.82 -6.14 -17.84
CA ALA A 204 -14.71 -6.57 -19.23
C ALA A 204 -15.82 -7.57 -19.59
N SER A 205 -16.09 -8.53 -18.74
CA SER A 205 -17.14 -9.54 -18.95
C SER A 205 -18.54 -8.90 -19.02
N VAL A 206 -18.83 -7.94 -18.13
CA VAL A 206 -20.08 -7.15 -18.18
C VAL A 206 -20.14 -6.29 -19.44
N GLY A 207 -19.03 -5.68 -19.85
CA GLY A 207 -18.94 -4.91 -21.10
C GLY A 207 -19.24 -5.76 -22.34
N ILE A 208 -18.71 -6.98 -22.41
CA ILE A 208 -19.03 -7.94 -23.47
C ILE A 208 -20.52 -8.27 -23.47
N LEU A 209 -21.11 -8.56 -22.30
CA LEU A 209 -22.54 -8.86 -22.18
C LEU A 209 -23.40 -7.67 -22.62
N GLN A 210 -23.02 -6.44 -22.25
CA GLN A 210 -23.69 -5.23 -22.70
C GLN A 210 -23.52 -4.97 -24.20
N ALA A 211 -22.37 -5.30 -24.79
CA ALA A 211 -22.16 -5.22 -26.23
C ALA A 211 -23.06 -6.25 -26.96
N LEU A 212 -23.13 -7.49 -26.48
CA LEU A 212 -23.98 -8.54 -27.04
C LEU A 212 -25.49 -8.24 -26.89
N SER A 213 -25.89 -7.52 -25.86
CA SER A 213 -27.30 -7.17 -25.63
C SER A 213 -27.91 -6.33 -26.77
N VAL A 214 -27.07 -5.60 -27.51
CA VAL A 214 -27.48 -4.81 -28.70
C VAL A 214 -28.07 -5.67 -29.80
N THR A 215 -27.73 -6.97 -29.87
CA THR A 215 -28.28 -7.92 -30.83
C THR A 215 -29.77 -8.20 -30.59
N GLY A 216 -30.31 -7.90 -29.41
CA GLY A 216 -31.67 -8.29 -28.98
C GLY A 216 -31.84 -9.79 -28.69
N ALA A 217 -30.81 -10.62 -28.90
CA ALA A 217 -30.86 -12.06 -28.64
C ALA A 217 -30.72 -12.41 -27.15
N VAL A 218 -30.10 -11.52 -26.37
CA VAL A 218 -29.86 -11.72 -24.93
C VAL A 218 -31.10 -11.27 -24.14
N SER A 219 -31.89 -12.21 -23.64
CA SER A 219 -33.03 -11.88 -22.75
C SER A 219 -32.58 -11.68 -21.31
N TYR A 220 -33.40 -11.01 -20.46
CA TYR A 220 -33.14 -10.91 -19.02
C TYR A 220 -33.05 -12.29 -18.36
N ALA A 221 -33.81 -13.29 -18.83
CA ALA A 221 -33.74 -14.66 -18.32
C ALA A 221 -32.36 -15.29 -18.50
N ALA A 222 -31.59 -14.88 -19.51
CA ALA A 222 -30.22 -15.32 -19.73
C ALA A 222 -29.20 -14.38 -19.08
N ALA A 223 -29.41 -13.05 -19.19
CA ALA A 223 -28.46 -12.05 -18.67
C ALA A 223 -28.25 -12.12 -17.16
N ILE A 224 -29.35 -12.27 -16.36
CA ILE A 224 -29.29 -12.28 -14.90
C ILE A 224 -28.43 -13.43 -14.37
N PRO A 225 -28.63 -14.72 -14.77
CA PRO A 225 -27.74 -15.81 -14.35
C PRO A 225 -26.29 -15.64 -14.82
N ILE A 226 -26.06 -15.11 -16.03
CA ILE A 226 -24.71 -14.83 -16.52
C ILE A 226 -24.02 -13.81 -15.61
N ILE A 227 -24.70 -12.72 -15.22
CA ILE A 227 -24.18 -11.70 -14.29
C ILE A 227 -23.83 -12.34 -12.94
N MET A 228 -24.67 -13.20 -12.40
CA MET A 228 -24.40 -13.93 -11.16
C MET A 228 -23.10 -14.77 -11.30
N GLY A 229 -22.93 -15.48 -12.41
CA GLY A 229 -21.72 -16.25 -12.69
C GLY A 229 -20.47 -15.37 -12.84
N GLN A 230 -20.58 -14.19 -13.45
CA GLN A 230 -19.48 -13.25 -13.60
C GLN A 230 -18.89 -12.85 -12.23
N ASN A 231 -19.72 -12.71 -11.21
CA ASN A 231 -19.26 -12.41 -9.86
C ASN A 231 -18.46 -13.57 -9.24
N ILE A 232 -18.84 -14.84 -9.48
CA ILE A 232 -18.04 -15.99 -9.07
C ILE A 232 -16.70 -15.98 -9.83
N GLY A 233 -16.71 -15.78 -11.15
CA GLY A 233 -15.50 -15.77 -11.98
C GLY A 233 -14.46 -14.73 -11.53
N THR A 234 -14.90 -13.58 -11.00
CA THR A 234 -14.02 -12.53 -10.46
C THR A 234 -13.14 -13.04 -9.31
N THR A 235 -13.61 -14.03 -8.55
CA THR A 235 -12.89 -14.54 -7.37
C THR A 235 -11.62 -15.32 -7.73
N VAL A 236 -11.51 -15.80 -8.97
CA VAL A 236 -10.32 -16.52 -9.47
C VAL A 236 -9.06 -15.68 -9.30
N THR A 237 -9.11 -14.38 -9.58
CA THR A 237 -7.98 -13.48 -9.40
C THR A 237 -7.51 -13.41 -7.94
N ALA A 238 -8.45 -13.31 -6.99
CA ALA A 238 -8.14 -13.31 -5.56
C ALA A 238 -7.55 -14.64 -5.10
N MET A 239 -8.10 -15.76 -5.58
CA MET A 239 -7.58 -17.09 -5.25
C MET A 239 -6.16 -17.28 -5.78
N LEU A 240 -5.89 -16.91 -7.03
CA LEU A 240 -4.54 -16.95 -7.61
C LEU A 240 -3.56 -16.06 -6.85
N SER A 241 -3.98 -14.85 -6.48
CA SER A 241 -3.15 -13.92 -5.71
C SER A 241 -2.85 -14.41 -4.29
N SER A 242 -3.63 -15.31 -3.75
CA SER A 242 -3.42 -15.86 -2.40
C SER A 242 -2.45 -17.04 -2.36
N VAL A 243 -1.99 -17.54 -3.50
CA VAL A 243 -0.97 -18.61 -3.58
C VAL A 243 0.36 -18.09 -3.02
N GLY A 244 0.97 -18.85 -2.14
CA GLY A 244 2.23 -18.45 -1.48
C GLY A 244 2.08 -17.45 -0.33
N THR A 245 0.87 -17.01 0.03
CA THR A 245 0.64 -16.08 1.15
C THR A 245 0.41 -16.79 2.48
N ASN A 246 0.40 -16.01 3.55
CA ASN A 246 0.00 -16.49 4.89
C ASN A 246 -1.48 -16.95 4.92
N LYS A 247 -1.86 -17.63 5.99
CA LYS A 247 -3.20 -18.23 6.13
C LYS A 247 -4.34 -17.23 6.15
N ASN A 248 -4.14 -16.06 6.78
CA ASN A 248 -5.17 -15.04 6.83
C ASN A 248 -5.42 -14.41 5.46
N ALA A 249 -4.38 -14.25 4.64
CA ALA A 249 -4.51 -13.80 3.27
C ALA A 249 -5.25 -14.84 2.38
N LYS A 250 -4.94 -16.13 2.53
CA LYS A 250 -5.70 -17.23 1.90
C LYS A 250 -7.15 -17.23 2.35
N ARG A 251 -7.41 -17.02 3.66
CA ARG A 251 -8.77 -16.89 4.20
C ARG A 251 -9.54 -15.73 3.59
N ALA A 252 -8.88 -14.58 3.37
CA ALA A 252 -9.51 -13.43 2.71
C ALA A 252 -9.95 -13.75 1.28
N ALA A 253 -9.11 -14.46 0.51
CA ALA A 253 -9.48 -14.92 -0.84
C ALA A 253 -10.63 -15.94 -0.81
N VAL A 254 -10.62 -16.88 0.13
CA VAL A 254 -11.70 -17.86 0.35
C VAL A 254 -13.01 -17.15 0.73
N VAL A 255 -12.96 -16.12 1.59
CA VAL A 255 -14.15 -15.31 1.92
C VAL A 255 -14.74 -14.67 0.68
N HIS A 256 -13.91 -14.11 -0.23
CA HIS A 256 -14.40 -13.53 -1.48
C HIS A 256 -15.12 -14.57 -2.34
N LEU A 257 -14.55 -15.78 -2.46
CA LEU A 257 -15.20 -16.89 -3.17
C LEU A 257 -16.52 -17.27 -2.50
N MET A 258 -16.51 -17.49 -1.18
CA MET A 258 -17.71 -17.92 -0.44
C MET A 258 -18.83 -16.88 -0.49
N PHE A 259 -18.49 -15.60 -0.36
CA PHE A 259 -19.45 -14.52 -0.48
C PHE A 259 -20.21 -14.60 -1.81
N ASN A 260 -19.48 -14.74 -2.92
CA ASN A 260 -20.09 -14.79 -4.24
C ASN A 260 -20.83 -16.11 -4.48
N VAL A 261 -20.29 -17.24 -4.07
CA VAL A 261 -20.95 -18.55 -4.23
C VAL A 261 -22.25 -18.64 -3.41
N ILE A 262 -22.22 -18.26 -2.14
CA ILE A 262 -23.42 -18.25 -1.27
C ILE A 262 -24.45 -17.28 -1.83
N GLY A 263 -24.03 -16.07 -2.24
CA GLY A 263 -24.90 -15.08 -2.84
C GLY A 263 -25.58 -15.60 -4.10
N VAL A 264 -24.81 -16.26 -4.99
CA VAL A 264 -25.36 -16.87 -6.21
C VAL A 264 -26.32 -18.00 -5.88
N VAL A 265 -25.97 -18.93 -5.00
CA VAL A 265 -26.84 -20.06 -4.65
C VAL A 265 -28.18 -19.57 -4.12
N VAL A 266 -28.18 -18.62 -3.18
CA VAL A 266 -29.41 -18.09 -2.59
C VAL A 266 -30.22 -17.29 -3.61
N LEU A 267 -29.60 -16.32 -4.29
CA LEU A 267 -30.34 -15.42 -5.19
C LEU A 267 -30.74 -16.12 -6.50
N LEU A 268 -29.96 -17.11 -6.98
CA LEU A 268 -30.36 -17.95 -8.11
C LEU A 268 -31.57 -18.81 -7.75
N THR A 269 -31.63 -19.36 -6.53
CA THR A 269 -32.79 -20.10 -6.03
C THR A 269 -34.02 -19.21 -6.01
N VAL A 270 -33.91 -18.00 -5.46
CA VAL A 270 -34.99 -17.00 -5.45
C VAL A 270 -35.41 -16.64 -6.87
N PHE A 271 -34.45 -16.41 -7.77
CA PHE A 271 -34.71 -16.13 -9.18
C PHE A 271 -35.48 -17.29 -9.85
N CYS A 272 -35.09 -18.54 -9.61
CA CYS A 272 -35.78 -19.71 -10.17
C CYS A 272 -37.22 -19.84 -9.63
N ILE A 273 -37.42 -19.57 -8.35
CA ILE A 273 -38.77 -19.57 -7.74
C ILE A 273 -39.65 -18.49 -8.37
N ILE A 274 -39.13 -17.26 -8.49
CA ILE A 274 -39.85 -16.14 -9.11
C ILE A 274 -40.20 -16.48 -10.57
N LYS A 275 -39.22 -17.01 -11.31
CA LYS A 275 -39.42 -17.45 -12.71
C LYS A 275 -40.48 -18.51 -12.84
N ALA A 276 -40.53 -19.51 -11.94
CA ALA A 276 -41.47 -20.63 -11.98
C ALA A 276 -42.88 -20.23 -11.54
N ILE A 277 -43.02 -19.39 -10.52
CA ILE A 277 -44.33 -19.03 -9.94
C ILE A 277 -44.98 -17.85 -10.67
N PHE A 278 -44.21 -16.78 -10.92
CA PHE A 278 -44.77 -15.53 -11.44
C PHE A 278 -44.55 -15.34 -12.94
N ALA A 279 -43.61 -16.10 -13.55
CA ALA A 279 -43.23 -16.03 -14.96
C ALA A 279 -43.21 -14.58 -15.55
N PRO A 280 -42.47 -13.63 -14.94
CA PRO A 280 -42.56 -12.22 -15.32
C PRO A 280 -42.24 -12.04 -16.82
N ALA A 281 -43.09 -11.31 -17.54
CA ALA A 281 -42.93 -11.03 -18.97
C ALA A 281 -41.57 -10.40 -19.27
N LEU A 282 -41.07 -9.54 -18.38
CA LEU A 282 -39.77 -8.89 -18.43
C LEU A 282 -38.63 -9.89 -18.67
N LEU A 283 -38.68 -11.11 -18.13
CA LEU A 283 -37.60 -12.10 -18.31
C LEU A 283 -37.44 -12.55 -19.76
N ASN A 284 -38.48 -12.45 -20.58
CA ASN A 284 -38.43 -12.78 -21.99
C ASN A 284 -38.06 -11.60 -22.90
N GLU A 285 -38.04 -10.39 -22.36
CA GLU A 285 -37.66 -9.19 -23.10
C GLU A 285 -36.13 -9.15 -23.33
N PRO A 286 -35.68 -8.53 -24.43
CA PRO A 286 -34.26 -8.25 -24.67
C PRO A 286 -33.68 -7.39 -23.54
N ALA A 287 -32.56 -7.83 -22.99
CA ALA A 287 -31.86 -7.08 -21.96
C ALA A 287 -31.22 -5.83 -22.55
N THR A 288 -31.44 -4.68 -21.91
CA THR A 288 -30.79 -3.42 -22.27
C THR A 288 -29.47 -3.26 -21.51
N ARG A 289 -28.57 -2.40 -22.01
CA ARG A 289 -27.31 -2.08 -21.30
C ARG A 289 -27.59 -1.55 -19.89
N ALA A 290 -28.54 -0.64 -19.74
CA ALA A 290 -28.96 -0.12 -18.44
C ALA A 290 -29.59 -1.22 -17.55
N GLY A 291 -30.44 -2.09 -18.15
CA GLY A 291 -31.03 -3.21 -17.42
C GLY A 291 -30.00 -4.20 -16.89
N ILE A 292 -28.92 -4.43 -17.64
CA ILE A 292 -27.75 -5.24 -17.19
C ILE A 292 -27.06 -4.55 -16.00
N ALA A 293 -26.85 -3.22 -16.05
CA ALA A 293 -26.26 -2.48 -14.94
C ALA A 293 -27.14 -2.51 -13.70
N VAL A 294 -28.46 -2.36 -13.85
CA VAL A 294 -29.44 -2.51 -12.75
C VAL A 294 -29.39 -3.92 -12.15
N ALA A 295 -29.45 -4.97 -12.97
CA ALA A 295 -29.39 -6.35 -12.49
C ALA A 295 -28.08 -6.64 -11.74
N HIS A 296 -26.95 -6.14 -12.24
CA HIS A 296 -25.65 -6.25 -11.57
C HIS A 296 -25.63 -5.53 -10.22
N SER A 297 -26.20 -4.32 -10.15
CA SER A 297 -26.29 -3.56 -8.90
C SER A 297 -27.23 -4.23 -7.90
N VAL A 298 -28.42 -4.63 -8.31
CA VAL A 298 -29.40 -5.32 -7.45
C VAL A 298 -28.81 -6.61 -6.88
N PHE A 299 -28.13 -7.42 -7.70
CA PHE A 299 -27.48 -8.64 -7.24
C PHE A 299 -26.44 -8.34 -6.15
N ASN A 300 -25.50 -7.42 -6.39
CA ASN A 300 -24.40 -7.13 -5.45
C ASN A 300 -24.91 -6.47 -4.17
N ILE A 301 -25.91 -5.56 -4.26
CA ILE A 301 -26.53 -4.93 -3.09
C ILE A 301 -27.27 -5.97 -2.24
N LEU A 302 -28.06 -6.86 -2.86
CA LEU A 302 -28.79 -7.90 -2.13
C LEU A 302 -27.84 -8.92 -1.48
N CYS A 303 -26.79 -9.37 -2.20
CA CYS A 303 -25.73 -10.21 -1.61
C CYS A 303 -25.11 -9.55 -0.39
N THR A 304 -24.74 -8.27 -0.51
CA THR A 304 -24.11 -7.54 0.59
C THR A 304 -25.08 -7.33 1.75
N ALA A 305 -26.32 -6.93 1.50
CA ALA A 305 -27.34 -6.75 2.54
C ALA A 305 -27.59 -8.05 3.33
N MET A 306 -27.56 -9.19 2.65
CA MET A 306 -27.72 -10.52 3.26
C MET A 306 -26.49 -10.96 4.05
N LEU A 307 -25.28 -10.76 3.52
CA LEU A 307 -24.06 -11.36 4.06
C LEU A 307 -23.23 -10.41 4.93
N LEU A 308 -23.42 -9.09 4.85
CA LEU A 308 -22.70 -8.13 5.69
C LEU A 308 -22.99 -8.34 7.20
N PRO A 309 -24.25 -8.60 7.64
CA PRO A 309 -24.50 -8.98 9.03
C PRO A 309 -23.92 -10.34 9.41
N ALA A 310 -23.72 -11.22 8.43
CA ALA A 310 -23.19 -12.57 8.58
C ALA A 310 -21.65 -12.65 8.45
N GLY A 311 -20.94 -11.53 8.50
CA GLY A 311 -19.48 -11.49 8.36
C GLY A 311 -18.74 -12.43 9.31
N ASN A 312 -19.21 -12.56 10.57
CA ASN A 312 -18.66 -13.52 11.54
C ASN A 312 -18.81 -14.99 11.10
N LEU A 313 -19.89 -15.30 10.38
CA LEU A 313 -20.09 -16.66 9.84
C LEU A 313 -19.12 -16.95 8.71
N LEU A 314 -18.90 -15.99 7.80
CA LEU A 314 -17.94 -16.11 6.71
C LEU A 314 -16.51 -16.25 7.25
N GLU A 315 -16.15 -15.50 8.27
CA GLU A 315 -14.87 -15.61 8.97
C GLU A 315 -14.65 -17.03 9.53
N LYS A 316 -15.63 -17.54 10.30
CA LYS A 316 -15.56 -18.90 10.87
C LYS A 316 -15.47 -19.99 9.80
N LEU A 317 -16.21 -19.84 8.71
CA LEU A 317 -16.17 -20.78 7.59
C LEU A 317 -14.79 -20.73 6.89
N ALA A 318 -14.24 -19.55 6.67
CA ALA A 318 -12.91 -19.40 6.07
C ALA A 318 -11.81 -20.00 6.94
N ILE A 319 -11.87 -19.81 8.28
CA ILE A 319 -10.95 -20.43 9.23
C ILE A 319 -11.08 -21.97 9.20
N ARG A 320 -12.30 -22.50 9.03
CA ARG A 320 -12.51 -23.95 8.94
C ARG A 320 -11.96 -24.53 7.62
N MET A 321 -12.03 -23.78 6.52
CA MET A 321 -11.50 -24.21 5.20
C MET A 321 -9.98 -24.08 5.13
N VAL A 322 -9.41 -23.11 5.83
CA VAL A 322 -7.96 -22.88 5.92
C VAL A 322 -7.58 -22.89 7.41
N PRO A 323 -7.35 -24.08 8.02
CA PRO A 323 -7.07 -24.22 9.44
C PRO A 323 -5.68 -23.69 9.82
N ASP A 324 -5.49 -23.38 11.12
CA ASP A 324 -4.18 -22.99 11.65
C ASP A 324 -3.25 -24.22 11.71
N GLU A 325 -2.01 -24.08 11.24
CA GLU A 325 -0.89 -24.97 11.53
C GLU A 325 -0.09 -24.41 12.69
N LYS A 326 0.69 -25.25 13.38
CA LYS A 326 1.54 -24.82 14.49
C LYS A 326 2.50 -23.71 14.04
N GLN A 327 2.69 -22.72 14.91
CA GLN A 327 3.44 -21.48 14.72
C GLN A 327 4.69 -21.64 13.85
N GLU A 328 4.69 -21.03 12.68
CA GLU A 328 5.89 -20.59 12.00
C GLU A 328 6.25 -19.17 12.49
N GLN A 329 7.55 -18.92 12.70
CA GLN A 329 8.05 -17.61 13.04
C GLN A 329 7.58 -16.59 12.00
N LYS A 330 7.10 -15.44 12.46
CA LYS A 330 6.75 -14.30 11.60
C LYS A 330 8.02 -13.80 10.91
N THR A 331 8.28 -14.25 9.70
CA THR A 331 9.16 -13.54 8.78
C THR A 331 8.37 -12.36 8.22
N VAL A 332 8.88 -11.16 8.40
CA VAL A 332 8.30 -9.96 7.78
C VAL A 332 8.63 -10.02 6.29
N GLU A 333 7.62 -10.23 5.47
CA GLU A 333 7.76 -10.23 4.00
C GLU A 333 7.05 -9.02 3.40
N LEU A 334 7.78 -8.26 2.56
CA LEU A 334 7.21 -7.21 1.72
C LEU A 334 6.50 -7.83 0.52
N ASP A 335 5.20 -7.57 0.39
CA ASP A 335 4.38 -8.20 -0.64
C ASP A 335 4.56 -7.51 -2.01
N GLU A 336 5.23 -8.18 -2.96
CA GLU A 336 5.48 -7.64 -4.31
C GLU A 336 4.20 -7.31 -5.09
N ARG A 337 3.04 -7.87 -4.74
CA ARG A 337 1.75 -7.55 -5.37
C ARG A 337 1.33 -6.11 -5.10
N LEU A 338 1.77 -5.54 -3.98
CA LEU A 338 1.50 -4.15 -3.63
C LEU A 338 2.30 -3.15 -4.47
N LEU A 339 3.36 -3.59 -5.18
CA LEU A 339 4.10 -2.76 -6.14
C LEU A 339 3.21 -2.24 -7.29
N ALA A 340 2.06 -2.85 -7.52
CA ALA A 340 1.07 -2.34 -8.47
C ALA A 340 0.40 -1.04 -7.99
N THR A 341 0.39 -0.79 -6.68
CA THR A 341 -0.21 0.38 -6.04
C THR A 341 0.82 1.09 -5.16
N PRO A 342 1.61 2.03 -5.73
CA PRO A 342 2.78 2.62 -5.07
C PRO A 342 2.51 3.22 -3.68
N SER A 343 1.40 3.96 -3.51
CA SER A 343 1.03 4.55 -2.22
C SER A 343 0.87 3.53 -1.09
N ILE A 344 0.48 2.32 -1.44
CA ILE A 344 0.26 1.21 -0.51
C ILE A 344 1.54 0.46 -0.22
N ALA A 345 2.35 0.24 -1.28
CA ALA A 345 3.68 -0.32 -1.15
C ALA A 345 4.55 0.53 -0.20
N LEU A 346 4.50 1.87 -0.34
CA LEU A 346 5.18 2.81 0.55
C LEU A 346 4.69 2.71 1.99
N ARG A 347 3.38 2.58 2.20
CA ARG A 347 2.83 2.40 3.55
C ARG A 347 3.36 1.12 4.22
N GLN A 348 3.43 0.01 3.48
CA GLN A 348 4.02 -1.22 4.00
C GLN A 348 5.51 -1.04 4.27
N SER A 349 6.25 -0.43 3.34
CA SER A 349 7.68 -0.15 3.52
C SER A 349 7.94 0.72 4.75
N ARG A 350 7.14 1.77 4.98
CA ARG A 350 7.27 2.62 6.16
C ARG A 350 7.01 1.85 7.47
N ALA A 351 6.01 0.97 7.50
CA ALA A 351 5.74 0.16 8.69
C ALA A 351 6.92 -0.77 9.03
N VAL A 352 7.51 -1.42 8.01
CA VAL A 352 8.69 -2.29 8.19
C VAL A 352 9.93 -1.46 8.55
N ALA A 353 10.12 -0.28 7.95
CA ALA A 353 11.20 0.63 8.30
C ALA A 353 11.08 1.16 9.75
N THR A 354 9.85 1.33 10.27
CA THR A 354 9.63 1.68 11.67
C THR A 354 10.03 0.52 12.60
N GLU A 355 9.69 -0.74 12.27
CA GLU A 355 10.15 -1.91 13.03
C GLU A 355 11.69 -2.02 13.02
N MET A 356 12.34 -1.73 11.89
CA MET A 356 13.80 -1.65 11.77
C MET A 356 14.38 -0.55 12.69
N ALA A 357 13.80 0.66 12.64
CA ALA A 357 14.21 1.78 13.47
C ALA A 357 14.11 1.47 14.98
N GLU A 358 13.04 0.81 15.41
CA GLU A 358 12.87 0.35 16.79
C GLU A 358 13.96 -0.67 17.19
N CYS A 359 14.32 -1.60 16.27
CA CYS A 359 15.41 -2.57 16.51
C CYS A 359 16.76 -1.86 16.66
N ALA A 360 17.10 -0.94 15.75
CA ALA A 360 18.37 -0.20 15.78
C ALA A 360 18.51 0.64 17.07
N VAL A 361 17.47 1.39 17.42
CA VAL A 361 17.45 2.20 18.66
C VAL A 361 17.57 1.32 19.90
N ARG A 362 16.87 0.18 19.93
CA ARG A 362 16.96 -0.77 21.05
C ARG A 362 18.35 -1.41 21.15
N ALA A 363 18.96 -1.81 20.02
CA ALA A 363 20.30 -2.36 19.98
C ALA A 363 21.32 -1.36 20.58
N LEU A 364 21.26 -0.08 20.16
CA LEU A 364 22.19 0.92 20.64
C LEU A 364 21.97 1.26 22.12
N LYS A 365 20.74 1.41 22.56
CA LYS A 365 20.45 1.62 24.00
C LYS A 365 20.94 0.45 24.84
N ASN A 366 20.76 -0.77 24.38
CA ASN A 366 21.26 -1.97 25.04
C ASN A 366 22.79 -2.01 25.07
N SER A 367 23.47 -1.53 24.03
CA SER A 367 24.95 -1.47 23.99
C SER A 367 25.52 -0.45 24.99
N LEU A 368 24.84 0.67 25.22
CA LEU A 368 25.20 1.62 26.29
C LEU A 368 25.10 0.97 27.67
N VAL A 369 24.07 0.16 27.90
CA VAL A 369 23.92 -0.59 29.16
C VAL A 369 25.00 -1.68 29.27
N ALA A 370 25.29 -2.39 28.17
CA ALA A 370 26.32 -3.43 28.13
C ALA A 370 27.72 -2.86 28.39
N PHE A 371 27.98 -1.62 27.99
CA PHE A 371 29.25 -0.95 28.27
C PHE A 371 29.46 -0.69 29.79
N GLU A 372 28.40 -0.48 30.54
CA GLU A 372 28.47 -0.37 32.02
C GLU A 372 28.47 -1.75 32.69
N ASN A 373 27.69 -2.68 32.19
CA ASN A 373 27.51 -4.01 32.77
C ASN A 373 27.12 -5.03 31.70
N ASN A 374 28.10 -5.66 31.09
CA ASN A 374 27.89 -6.66 30.04
C ASN A 374 27.36 -7.97 30.62
N THR A 375 26.33 -8.55 29.97
CA THR A 375 25.81 -9.88 30.24
C THR A 375 25.66 -10.66 28.93
N PRO A 376 25.82 -12.00 28.95
CA PRO A 376 25.69 -12.81 27.73
C PRO A 376 24.32 -12.66 27.06
N GLU A 377 23.24 -12.49 27.85
CA GLU A 377 21.87 -12.31 27.35
C GLU A 377 21.73 -10.97 26.63
N LEU A 378 22.34 -9.91 27.16
CA LEU A 378 22.31 -8.56 26.59
C LEU A 378 23.13 -8.52 25.30
N ALA A 379 24.34 -9.11 25.30
CA ALA A 379 25.18 -9.25 24.10
C ALA A 379 24.46 -10.01 22.99
N GLN A 380 23.78 -11.11 23.32
CA GLN A 380 23.00 -11.88 22.35
C GLN A 380 21.80 -11.08 21.81
N SER A 381 21.16 -10.26 22.66
CA SER A 381 20.06 -9.40 22.22
C SER A 381 20.53 -8.34 21.22
N ILE A 382 21.66 -7.68 21.49
CA ILE A 382 22.22 -6.63 20.60
C ILE A 382 22.56 -7.24 19.23
N ARG A 383 23.27 -8.37 19.18
CA ARG A 383 23.59 -9.03 17.90
C ARG A 383 22.36 -9.51 17.13
N ARG A 384 21.31 -9.95 17.83
CA ARG A 384 20.04 -10.34 17.18
C ARG A 384 19.31 -9.14 16.60
N ASP A 385 19.32 -8.01 17.29
CA ASP A 385 18.67 -6.79 16.83
C ASP A 385 19.41 -6.23 15.58
N GLU A 386 20.74 -6.29 15.56
CA GLU A 386 21.55 -5.91 14.39
C GLU A 386 21.31 -6.86 13.21
N GLU A 387 21.36 -8.19 13.38
CA GLU A 387 21.04 -9.16 12.33
C GLU A 387 19.61 -8.93 11.76
N SER A 388 18.70 -8.46 12.60
CA SER A 388 17.35 -8.07 12.16
C SER A 388 17.37 -6.78 11.34
N CYS A 389 18.19 -5.78 11.71
CA CYS A 389 18.34 -4.54 10.96
C CYS A 389 18.93 -4.78 9.57
N ASP A 390 20.00 -5.58 9.46
CA ASP A 390 20.57 -6.01 8.18
C ASP A 390 19.54 -6.65 7.27
N HIS A 391 18.78 -7.59 7.83
CA HIS A 391 17.71 -8.26 7.08
C HIS A 391 16.64 -7.28 6.60
N TYR A 392 16.23 -6.33 7.45
CA TYR A 392 15.27 -5.29 7.07
C TYR A 392 15.81 -4.36 5.99
N GLU A 393 17.09 -3.97 6.07
CA GLU A 393 17.74 -3.12 5.07
C GLU A 393 17.71 -3.79 3.69
N ASP A 394 18.15 -5.05 3.59
CA ASP A 394 18.18 -5.84 2.36
C ASP A 394 16.80 -5.94 1.70
N ILE A 395 15.76 -6.32 2.47
CA ILE A 395 14.41 -6.49 1.91
C ILE A 395 13.76 -5.15 1.54
N LEU A 396 13.93 -4.11 2.37
CA LEU A 396 13.41 -2.78 2.11
C LEU A 396 14.11 -2.13 0.92
N GLY A 397 15.46 -2.19 0.88
CA GLY A 397 16.25 -1.63 -0.20
C GLY A 397 15.87 -2.24 -1.56
N THR A 398 15.81 -3.58 -1.63
CA THR A 398 15.39 -4.31 -2.83
C THR A 398 13.96 -3.95 -3.23
N TYR A 399 13.03 -3.87 -2.29
CA TYR A 399 11.63 -3.57 -2.55
C TYR A 399 11.41 -2.13 -3.02
N LEU A 400 12.04 -1.15 -2.36
CA LEU A 400 11.95 0.27 -2.71
C LEU A 400 12.58 0.56 -4.08
N VAL A 401 13.67 -0.13 -4.45
CA VAL A 401 14.25 -0.05 -5.81
C VAL A 401 13.29 -0.58 -6.86
N LYS A 402 12.64 -1.73 -6.62
CA LYS A 402 11.59 -2.27 -7.51
C LYS A 402 10.39 -1.31 -7.61
N LEU A 403 10.03 -0.67 -6.52
CA LEU A 403 8.96 0.32 -6.47
C LEU A 403 9.31 1.57 -7.28
N SER A 404 10.54 2.08 -7.15
CA SER A 404 11.05 3.26 -7.89
C SER A 404 11.07 3.05 -9.41
N ALA A 405 11.13 1.80 -9.88
CA ALA A 405 10.99 1.48 -11.31
C ALA A 405 9.54 1.58 -11.82
N ARG A 406 8.56 1.77 -10.94
CA ARG A 406 7.15 1.95 -11.30
C ARG A 406 6.82 3.42 -11.53
N LYS A 407 5.72 3.69 -12.23
CA LYS A 407 5.23 5.07 -12.41
C LYS A 407 4.60 5.55 -11.10
N MET A 408 5.31 6.40 -10.39
CA MET A 408 4.88 7.03 -9.14
C MET A 408 4.54 8.50 -9.35
N GLY A 409 3.74 9.05 -8.43
CA GLY A 409 3.57 10.51 -8.27
C GLY A 409 4.83 11.14 -7.66
N VAL A 410 4.92 12.47 -7.72
CA VAL A 410 6.08 13.21 -7.15
C VAL A 410 6.22 12.93 -5.66
N SER A 411 5.13 13.06 -4.89
CA SER A 411 5.14 12.81 -3.45
C SER A 411 5.50 11.37 -3.08
N GLU A 412 5.07 10.38 -3.88
CA GLU A 412 5.41 8.97 -3.68
C GLU A 412 6.91 8.71 -3.95
N SER A 413 7.47 9.38 -4.95
CA SER A 413 8.90 9.29 -5.27
C SER A 413 9.77 9.94 -4.18
N GLU A 414 9.31 11.06 -3.62
CA GLU A 414 9.96 11.73 -2.49
C GLU A 414 9.95 10.84 -1.24
N GLU A 415 8.81 10.23 -0.89
CA GLU A 415 8.68 9.31 0.25
C GLU A 415 9.55 8.04 0.07
N ALA A 416 9.61 7.47 -1.16
CA ALA A 416 10.49 6.34 -1.44
C ALA A 416 11.97 6.69 -1.26
N THR A 417 12.36 7.90 -1.66
CA THR A 417 13.74 8.40 -1.51
C THR A 417 14.09 8.65 -0.04
N GLU A 418 13.16 9.22 0.73
CA GLU A 418 13.29 9.41 2.18
C GLU A 418 13.53 8.06 2.88
N LEU A 419 12.69 7.06 2.59
CA LEU A 419 12.82 5.73 3.18
C LEU A 419 14.16 5.08 2.83
N LEU A 420 14.59 5.14 1.56
CA LEU A 420 15.87 4.57 1.11
C LEU A 420 17.09 5.19 1.83
N LYS A 421 17.03 6.47 2.18
CA LYS A 421 18.09 7.12 2.96
C LYS A 421 18.02 6.69 4.44
N ALA A 422 16.82 6.74 5.03
CA ALA A 422 16.64 6.47 6.45
C ALA A 422 17.01 5.02 6.84
N ILE A 423 16.70 4.01 5.99
CA ILE A 423 17.06 2.62 6.30
C ILE A 423 18.58 2.43 6.41
N GLY A 424 19.36 3.08 5.56
CA GLY A 424 20.82 3.01 5.65
C GLY A 424 21.38 3.68 6.92
N ASP A 425 20.76 4.78 7.38
CA ASP A 425 21.15 5.42 8.63
C ASP A 425 20.77 4.56 9.86
N PHE A 426 19.62 3.88 9.86
CA PHE A 426 19.25 2.95 10.94
C PHE A 426 20.12 1.70 10.98
N GLU A 427 20.52 1.16 9.82
CA GLU A 427 21.50 0.06 9.74
C GLU A 427 22.81 0.48 10.39
N ARG A 428 23.34 1.66 10.05
CA ARG A 428 24.56 2.19 10.66
C ARG A 428 24.45 2.39 12.18
N ILE A 429 23.31 2.83 12.69
CA ILE A 429 23.05 2.90 14.12
C ILE A 429 23.17 1.52 14.77
N SER A 430 22.62 0.47 14.15
CA SER A 430 22.73 -0.89 14.68
C SER A 430 24.16 -1.46 14.60
N ASP A 431 24.93 -1.14 13.55
CA ASP A 431 26.35 -1.47 13.42
C ASP A 431 27.16 -0.86 14.59
N HIS A 432 26.93 0.41 14.89
CA HIS A 432 27.59 1.08 16.02
C HIS A 432 27.22 0.44 17.37
N ALA A 433 26.02 -0.11 17.51
CA ALA A 433 25.65 -0.85 18.71
C ALA A 433 26.52 -2.09 18.92
N VAL A 434 26.83 -2.84 17.86
CA VAL A 434 27.74 -3.99 17.92
C VAL A 434 29.18 -3.57 18.16
N ASN A 435 29.62 -2.44 17.60
CA ASN A 435 30.95 -1.89 17.87
C ASN A 435 31.11 -1.50 19.35
N ILE A 436 30.13 -0.82 19.93
CA ILE A 436 30.12 -0.47 21.35
C ILE A 436 30.13 -1.73 22.23
N LEU A 437 29.34 -2.76 21.87
CA LEU A 437 29.39 -4.06 22.53
C LEU A 437 30.80 -4.68 22.45
N GLY A 438 31.44 -4.64 21.27
CA GLY A 438 32.81 -5.09 21.06
C GLY A 438 33.80 -4.39 21.99
N SER A 439 33.65 -3.08 22.17
CA SER A 439 34.44 -2.28 23.13
C SER A 439 34.23 -2.74 24.57
N ALA A 440 32.99 -3.05 24.97
CA ALA A 440 32.69 -3.60 26.30
C ALA A 440 33.32 -4.99 26.51
N GLU A 441 33.21 -5.87 25.52
CA GLU A 441 33.82 -7.22 25.56
C GLU A 441 35.35 -7.15 25.57
N GLU A 442 35.95 -6.18 24.89
CA GLU A 442 37.41 -5.96 24.88
C GLU A 442 37.92 -5.54 26.27
N LEU A 443 37.18 -4.64 26.96
CA LEU A 443 37.49 -4.24 28.33
C LEU A 443 37.47 -5.44 29.26
N GLU A 444 36.41 -6.24 29.19
CA GLU A 444 36.25 -7.43 30.04
C GLU A 444 37.36 -8.47 29.76
N ASN A 445 37.62 -8.81 28.50
CA ASN A 445 38.60 -9.81 28.10
C ASN A 445 40.05 -9.43 28.45
N LYS A 446 40.36 -8.13 28.42
CA LYS A 446 41.72 -7.62 28.75
C LYS A 446 41.83 -7.20 30.24
N GLY A 447 40.74 -7.26 31.00
CA GLY A 447 40.72 -6.82 32.41
C GLY A 447 41.04 -5.34 32.57
N LEU A 448 40.62 -4.52 31.57
CA LEU A 448 40.79 -3.07 31.58
C LEU A 448 39.60 -2.41 32.27
N SER A 449 39.86 -1.27 32.90
CA SER A 449 38.81 -0.45 33.53
C SER A 449 39.08 1.04 33.32
N PHE A 450 38.04 1.83 33.29
CA PHE A 450 38.12 3.28 33.28
C PHE A 450 38.08 3.84 34.70
N SER A 451 38.59 5.07 34.86
CA SER A 451 38.46 5.80 36.12
C SER A 451 36.99 6.13 36.42
N GLU A 452 36.68 6.35 37.69
CA GLU A 452 35.32 6.74 38.12
C GLU A 452 34.87 8.02 37.41
N SER A 453 35.77 9.00 37.28
CA SER A 453 35.50 10.25 36.55
C SER A 453 35.20 10.03 35.07
N ALA A 454 35.87 9.08 34.39
CA ALA A 454 35.56 8.72 33.01
C ALA A 454 34.18 8.09 32.89
N MET A 455 33.80 7.23 33.81
CA MET A 455 32.46 6.62 33.82
C MET A 455 31.34 7.60 34.14
N GLU A 456 31.60 8.65 34.95
CA GLU A 456 30.66 9.74 35.14
C GLU A 456 30.48 10.58 33.87
N GLU A 457 31.57 10.87 33.15
CA GLU A 457 31.52 11.53 31.85
C GLU A 457 30.73 10.69 30.83
N PHE A 458 30.95 9.37 30.79
CA PHE A 458 30.20 8.43 29.93
C PHE A 458 28.69 8.48 30.19
N LYS A 459 28.25 8.53 31.44
CA LYS A 459 26.82 8.62 31.78
C LYS A 459 26.18 9.89 31.22
N VAL A 460 26.89 10.99 31.14
CA VAL A 460 26.40 12.25 30.58
C VAL A 460 26.18 12.10 29.06
N ILE A 461 27.19 11.61 28.32
CA ILE A 461 27.05 11.43 26.87
C ILE A 461 26.06 10.33 26.52
N ALA A 462 26.00 9.23 27.27
CA ALA A 462 25.03 8.16 27.12
C ALA A 462 23.59 8.64 27.30
N ALA A 463 23.35 9.56 28.26
CA ALA A 463 22.04 10.18 28.44
C ALA A 463 21.66 11.07 27.24
N ALA A 464 22.60 11.83 26.67
CA ALA A 464 22.38 12.64 25.47
C ALA A 464 22.09 11.75 24.24
N ILE A 465 22.86 10.66 24.06
CA ILE A 465 22.64 9.68 22.99
C ILE A 465 21.25 9.01 23.13
N ASN A 466 20.86 8.61 24.33
CA ASN A 466 19.52 8.05 24.55
C ASN A 466 18.42 9.04 24.12
N GLN A 467 18.57 10.32 24.44
CA GLN A 467 17.60 11.35 24.07
C GLN A 467 17.55 11.57 22.56
N ILE A 468 18.69 11.66 21.86
CA ILE A 468 18.73 11.89 20.42
C ILE A 468 18.14 10.70 19.65
N LEU A 469 18.35 9.47 20.11
CA LEU A 469 17.76 8.24 19.57
C LEU A 469 16.23 8.27 19.70
N ASP A 470 15.71 8.62 20.89
CA ASP A 470 14.27 8.73 21.11
C ASP A 470 13.63 9.78 20.22
N MET A 471 14.28 10.96 20.09
CA MET A 471 13.80 12.04 19.24
C MET A 471 13.81 11.63 17.76
N SER A 472 14.86 10.97 17.28
CA SER A 472 14.95 10.49 15.89
C SER A 472 13.90 9.44 15.58
N LEU A 473 13.69 8.49 16.49
CA LEU A 473 12.65 7.47 16.34
C LEU A 473 11.25 8.09 16.31
N GLN A 474 10.94 8.98 17.25
CA GLN A 474 9.67 9.70 17.31
C GLN A 474 9.42 10.53 16.05
N ALA A 475 10.43 11.26 15.59
CA ALA A 475 10.36 12.09 14.38
C ALA A 475 10.08 11.22 13.15
N PHE A 476 10.75 10.07 13.02
CA PHE A 476 10.58 9.15 11.90
C PHE A 476 9.21 8.46 11.92
N GLU A 477 8.79 7.94 13.06
CA GLU A 477 7.52 7.22 13.21
C GLU A 477 6.31 8.11 12.87
N HIS A 478 6.33 9.38 13.34
CA HIS A 478 5.21 10.31 13.20
C HIS A 478 5.39 11.32 12.06
N SER A 479 6.54 11.31 11.35
CA SER A 479 6.95 12.35 10.40
C SER A 479 6.86 13.75 11.04
N ASP A 480 7.32 13.88 12.30
CA ASP A 480 7.21 15.09 13.11
C ASP A 480 8.39 16.02 12.86
N VAL A 481 8.15 17.04 12.02
CA VAL A 481 9.14 18.06 11.66
C VAL A 481 9.57 18.90 12.87
N ALA A 482 8.69 19.10 13.85
CA ALA A 482 9.03 19.89 15.04
C ALA A 482 10.07 19.17 15.89
N VAL A 483 9.87 17.88 16.15
CA VAL A 483 10.85 17.02 16.84
C VAL A 483 12.13 16.88 16.02
N ALA A 484 12.03 16.64 14.71
CA ALA A 484 13.18 16.54 13.82
C ALA A 484 14.08 17.79 13.88
N SER A 485 13.49 18.98 13.98
CA SER A 485 14.23 20.24 14.07
C SER A 485 15.00 20.42 15.39
N GLU A 486 14.71 19.63 16.41
CA GLU A 486 15.42 19.66 17.69
C GLU A 486 16.60 18.67 17.75
N VAL A 487 16.72 17.74 16.79
CA VAL A 487 17.78 16.72 16.76
C VAL A 487 19.15 17.34 16.51
N GLU A 488 19.27 18.20 15.51
CA GLU A 488 20.55 18.86 15.14
C GLU A 488 21.17 19.72 16.28
N PRO A 489 20.41 20.54 17.07
CA PRO A 489 20.95 21.19 18.23
C PRO A 489 21.54 20.23 19.28
N LEU A 490 20.94 19.04 19.47
CA LEU A 490 21.45 18.06 20.42
C LEU A 490 22.69 17.35 19.88
N GLU A 491 22.74 17.05 18.58
CA GLU A 491 23.93 16.50 17.91
C GLU A 491 25.15 17.40 18.15
N GLN A 492 25.04 18.73 17.97
CA GLN A 492 26.16 19.66 18.21
C GLN A 492 26.63 19.67 19.67
N VAL A 493 25.74 19.42 20.62
CA VAL A 493 26.11 19.27 22.03
C VAL A 493 26.89 17.97 22.21
N ILE A 494 26.45 16.86 21.60
CA ILE A 494 27.13 15.56 21.67
C ILE A 494 28.54 15.65 21.06
N ASP A 495 28.70 16.34 19.93
CA ASP A 495 30.00 16.56 19.29
C ASP A 495 30.94 17.36 20.21
N THR A 496 30.42 18.39 20.87
CA THR A 496 31.16 19.17 21.87
C THR A 496 31.56 18.31 23.07
N LEU A 497 30.67 17.48 23.59
CA LEU A 497 30.95 16.57 24.70
C LEU A 497 32.05 15.56 24.32
N LYS A 498 31.98 14.95 23.13
CA LYS A 498 32.99 14.03 22.61
C LYS A 498 34.41 14.67 22.61
N GLU A 499 34.55 15.88 22.06
CA GLU A 499 35.85 16.53 21.98
C GLU A 499 36.38 16.93 23.39
N GLU A 500 35.50 17.34 24.30
CA GLU A 500 35.91 17.62 25.67
C GLU A 500 36.31 16.33 26.41
N MET A 501 35.53 15.25 26.31
CA MET A 501 35.85 13.97 26.93
C MET A 501 37.14 13.36 26.39
N ARG A 502 37.39 13.47 25.07
CA ARG A 502 38.64 13.09 24.43
C ARG A 502 39.84 13.85 25.02
N THR A 503 39.71 15.16 25.16
CA THR A 503 40.77 16.03 25.73
C THR A 503 41.06 15.65 27.19
N ARG A 504 40.02 15.46 28.00
CA ARG A 504 40.14 15.05 29.39
C ARG A 504 40.78 13.65 29.52
N HIS A 505 40.45 12.74 28.63
CA HIS A 505 41.04 11.40 28.63
C HIS A 505 42.53 11.40 28.28
N ILE A 506 42.96 12.24 27.32
CA ILE A 506 44.38 12.44 27.02
C ILE A 506 45.15 12.93 28.24
N LEU A 507 44.58 13.88 28.99
CA LEU A 507 45.18 14.37 30.25
C LEU A 507 45.30 13.26 31.30
N ARG A 508 44.24 12.43 31.48
CA ARG A 508 44.31 11.26 32.40
C ARG A 508 45.40 10.27 32.01
N MET A 509 45.59 10.01 30.70
CA MET A 509 46.66 9.14 30.24
C MET A 509 48.05 9.73 30.52
N GLN A 510 48.25 11.05 30.32
CA GLN A 510 49.51 11.73 30.61
C GLN A 510 49.87 11.70 32.10
N GLN A 511 48.88 11.71 32.96
CA GLN A 511 49.01 11.62 34.43
C GLN A 511 49.17 10.15 34.93
N GLY A 512 49.12 9.16 34.04
CA GLY A 512 49.21 7.77 34.43
C GLY A 512 47.93 7.16 35.03
N GLY A 513 46.80 7.90 34.99
CA GLY A 513 45.52 7.47 35.50
C GLY A 513 44.74 6.50 34.56
N CYS A 514 45.28 6.22 33.36
CA CYS A 514 44.65 5.31 32.43
C CYS A 514 45.74 4.64 31.55
N SER A 515 45.54 3.37 31.16
CA SER A 515 46.45 2.68 30.25
C SER A 515 46.24 3.18 28.82
N ILE A 516 47.29 3.04 27.98
CA ILE A 516 47.21 3.37 26.53
C ILE A 516 46.17 2.49 25.85
N GLU A 517 46.09 1.20 26.21
CA GLU A 517 45.12 0.25 25.64
C GLU A 517 43.68 0.65 25.95
N ALA A 518 43.37 1.02 27.19
CA ALA A 518 42.04 1.58 27.54
C ALA A 518 41.76 2.91 26.80
N GLY A 519 42.84 3.70 26.49
CA GLY A 519 42.75 4.91 25.70
C GLY A 519 42.23 4.69 24.27
N PHE A 520 42.63 3.60 23.62
CA PHE A 520 42.12 3.22 22.29
C PHE A 520 40.63 2.86 22.37
N VAL A 521 40.22 1.99 23.31
CA VAL A 521 38.81 1.60 23.49
C VAL A 521 37.93 2.82 23.76
N TRP A 522 38.44 3.79 24.57
CA TRP A 522 37.72 5.03 24.81
C TRP A 522 37.54 5.89 23.56
N ALA A 523 38.58 5.97 22.72
CA ALA A 523 38.53 6.74 21.48
C ALA A 523 37.56 6.13 20.45
N ASP A 524 37.54 4.80 20.36
CA ASP A 524 36.61 4.06 19.49
C ASP A 524 35.17 4.23 19.97
N LEU A 525 34.91 4.07 21.28
CA LEU A 525 33.59 4.32 21.87
C LEU A 525 33.08 5.74 21.56
N LEU A 526 33.90 6.77 21.79
CA LEU A 526 33.52 8.17 21.53
C LEU A 526 33.21 8.39 20.04
N THR A 527 33.93 7.72 19.16
CA THR A 527 33.69 7.78 17.71
C THR A 527 32.36 7.14 17.33
N ASP A 528 32.05 5.97 17.88
CA ASP A 528 30.79 5.28 17.62
C ASP A 528 29.57 6.08 18.15
N LEU A 529 29.71 6.72 19.31
CA LEU A 529 28.66 7.58 19.88
C LEU A 529 28.39 8.82 19.02
N GLU A 530 29.45 9.50 18.55
CA GLU A 530 29.33 10.67 17.68
C GLU A 530 28.71 10.28 16.33
N ARG A 531 29.20 9.22 15.70
CA ARG A 531 28.62 8.74 14.44
C ARG A 531 27.16 8.32 14.57
N THR A 532 26.77 7.78 15.72
CA THR A 532 25.37 7.50 16.03
C THR A 532 24.55 8.80 16.00
N SER A 533 25.04 9.88 16.61
CA SER A 533 24.33 11.17 16.61
C SER A 533 24.27 11.79 15.20
N ASP A 534 25.32 11.63 14.38
CA ASP A 534 25.34 12.04 12.98
C ASP A 534 24.23 11.36 12.17
N HIS A 535 24.07 10.02 12.33
CA HIS A 535 23.02 9.28 11.66
C HIS A 535 21.62 9.70 12.12
N CYS A 536 21.45 10.02 13.41
CA CYS A 536 20.21 10.60 13.94
C CYS A 536 19.90 11.95 13.28
N SER A 537 20.90 12.82 13.10
CA SER A 537 20.75 14.10 12.41
C SER A 537 20.41 13.92 10.93
N ASN A 538 21.02 12.93 10.23
CA ASN A 538 20.69 12.62 8.85
C ASN A 538 19.21 12.18 8.69
N ILE A 539 18.71 11.33 9.59
CA ILE A 539 17.31 10.89 9.61
C ILE A 539 16.40 12.11 9.80
N ALA A 540 16.69 12.96 10.78
CA ALA A 540 15.90 14.16 11.03
C ALA A 540 15.91 15.11 9.83
N GLY A 541 17.05 15.29 9.18
CA GLY A 541 17.19 16.09 7.97
C GLY A 541 16.38 15.55 6.80
N CYS A 542 16.32 14.22 6.61
CA CYS A 542 15.47 13.60 5.59
C CYS A 542 13.98 13.90 5.80
N ILE A 543 13.50 13.90 7.06
CA ILE A 543 12.12 14.21 7.41
C ILE A 543 11.80 15.69 7.10
N ILE A 544 12.72 16.61 7.44
CA ILE A 544 12.56 18.04 7.18
C ILE A 544 12.53 18.31 5.66
N ASP A 545 13.45 17.70 4.90
CA ASP A 545 13.55 17.85 3.45
C ASP A 545 12.27 17.35 2.75
N ALA A 546 11.75 16.20 3.17
CA ALA A 546 10.50 15.64 2.63
C ALA A 546 9.31 16.58 2.87
N ALA A 547 9.25 17.23 4.04
CA ALA A 547 8.18 18.18 4.37
C ALA A 547 8.27 19.49 3.58
N GLN A 548 9.49 19.92 3.21
CA GLN A 548 9.73 21.15 2.44
C GLN A 548 9.77 20.93 0.93
N HIS A 549 9.58 19.70 0.43
CA HIS A 549 9.78 19.33 -0.98
C HIS A 549 11.16 19.71 -1.52
N ASN A 550 12.18 19.68 -0.67
CA ASN A 550 13.56 19.98 -1.02
C ASN A 550 14.40 18.69 -0.93
N LEU A 551 15.22 18.41 -1.93
CA LEU A 551 16.04 17.19 -1.98
C LEU A 551 17.51 17.42 -1.54
N ASN A 552 17.85 18.62 -1.06
CA ASN A 552 19.22 19.03 -0.70
C ASN A 552 19.43 19.11 0.82
N LEU A 553 19.63 17.95 1.46
CA LEU A 553 19.89 17.81 2.89
C LEU A 553 20.91 18.82 3.46
N HIS A 554 22.04 19.00 2.76
CA HIS A 554 23.11 19.90 3.22
C HIS A 554 22.78 21.39 3.18
N GLU A 555 21.86 21.82 2.31
CA GLU A 555 21.42 23.22 2.26
C GLU A 555 20.43 23.53 3.37
N THR A 556 19.52 22.61 3.67
CA THR A 556 18.50 22.77 4.70
C THR A 556 19.12 22.81 6.10
N LEU A 557 20.05 21.89 6.40
CA LEU A 557 20.79 21.88 7.66
C LEU A 557 21.69 23.12 7.83
N ARG A 558 22.33 23.61 6.75
CA ARG A 558 23.14 24.84 6.79
C ARG A 558 22.29 26.09 6.99
N ALA A 559 21.12 26.17 6.39
CA ALA A 559 20.21 27.30 6.56
C ALA A 559 19.64 27.33 8.00
N ALA A 560 19.31 26.19 8.58
CA ALA A 560 18.88 26.07 9.97
C ALA A 560 19.98 26.52 10.96
N LYS A 561 21.26 26.24 10.66
CA LYS A 561 22.41 26.64 11.49
C LYS A 561 22.67 28.17 11.49
N GLN A 562 22.30 28.89 10.43
CA GLN A 562 22.76 30.28 10.25
C GLN A 562 21.78 31.38 10.73
N GLU A 563 20.47 31.17 10.77
CA GLU A 563 19.49 32.25 10.94
C GLU A 563 18.43 32.05 12.02
N ASP A 564 18.32 30.88 12.69
CA ASP A 564 17.20 30.64 13.60
C ASP A 564 17.56 30.91 15.07
N LYS A 565 16.89 31.93 15.67
CA LYS A 565 16.95 32.19 17.11
C LYS A 565 16.47 31.00 17.95
N GLY A 566 15.58 30.18 17.41
CA GLY A 566 15.09 28.95 18.04
C GLY A 566 16.19 27.90 18.18
N PHE A 567 16.99 27.69 17.13
CA PHE A 567 18.13 26.78 17.13
C PHE A 567 19.14 27.11 18.25
N ARG A 568 19.58 28.38 18.35
CA ARG A 568 20.53 28.80 19.37
C ARG A 568 19.98 28.64 20.80
N SER A 569 18.70 28.93 21.00
CA SER A 569 18.04 28.74 22.30
C SER A 569 18.00 27.26 22.71
N ARG A 570 17.73 26.36 21.76
CA ARG A 570 17.72 24.90 21.99
C ARG A 570 19.14 24.37 22.27
N LEU A 571 20.11 24.79 21.47
CA LEU A 571 21.52 24.45 21.68
C LEU A 571 21.98 24.83 23.09
N GLU A 572 21.72 26.08 23.54
CA GLU A 572 22.04 26.52 24.90
C GLU A 572 21.29 25.72 25.98
N GLN A 573 20.06 25.34 25.73
CA GLN A 573 19.26 24.51 26.64
C GLN A 573 19.89 23.11 26.81
N PHE A 574 20.24 22.43 25.73
CA PHE A 574 20.87 21.11 25.78
C PHE A 574 22.29 21.19 26.34
N ALA A 575 23.06 22.23 26.00
CA ALA A 575 24.39 22.45 26.58
C ALA A 575 24.36 22.66 28.09
N ARG A 576 23.28 23.25 28.66
CA ARG A 576 23.10 23.34 30.11
C ARG A 576 22.63 22.00 30.72
N GLN A 577 21.85 21.21 29.99
CA GLN A 577 21.33 19.91 30.44
C GLN A 577 22.45 18.87 30.54
N TYR A 578 23.34 18.86 29.57
CA TYR A 578 24.41 17.86 29.44
C TYR A 578 25.78 18.52 29.70
N GLN A 579 26.08 18.78 30.99
CA GLN A 579 27.38 19.29 31.41
C GLN A 579 28.23 18.19 32.01
N LEU A 580 29.48 18.09 31.56
CA LEU A 580 30.45 17.18 32.18
C LEU A 580 30.75 17.61 33.63
N PRO A 581 30.99 16.65 34.54
CA PRO A 581 31.42 16.96 35.91
C PRO A 581 32.67 17.88 35.90
N ALA A 582 32.79 18.67 36.93
CA ALA A 582 34.01 19.52 37.05
C ALA A 582 35.26 18.61 37.11
N PRO A 583 36.34 18.95 36.37
CA PRO A 583 37.58 18.14 36.45
C PRO A 583 38.05 18.10 37.93
N GLU A 584 38.45 16.89 38.36
CA GLU A 584 39.01 16.70 39.69
C GLU A 584 40.15 17.69 39.89
N ARG A 585 40.05 18.55 40.92
CA ARG A 585 41.17 19.39 41.31
C ARG A 585 42.24 18.49 41.91
N GLU A 586 43.46 18.58 41.36
CA GLU A 586 44.65 17.96 41.95
C GLU A 586 44.71 18.27 43.44
N SER A 587 44.64 17.24 44.28
CA SER A 587 44.96 17.34 45.70
C SER A 587 46.41 17.05 45.98
#